data_d014a7addb6e453b3f9997352944db75
#
_entry.id   d014a7addb6e453b3f9997352944db75
#
_cell.length_a   1.000
_cell.length_b   1.000
_cell.length_c   1.000
_cell.angle_alpha   90.00
_cell.angle_beta   90.00
_cell.angle_gamma   90.00
#
_symmetry.space_group_name_H-M   'P 1'
#
loop_
_entity.id
_entity.type
_entity.pdbx_description
1 polymer ?
#
loop_
_entity_poly.entity_id
_entity_poly.type
_entity_poly.pdbx_seq_one_letter_code
_entity_poly.pdbx_strand_id
1 'polypeptide(L)'
;MKEILYRSTRSVDGTLTASQAILKGLADDGGLFVPVEIPKLEASIEELSKMSYQEVAYEVMKLYFSDFTEEELKNCIAKAYDSKFDTEEIAPLAEVEGAYYLELFHGATIAFKDMALSILPHLLTTSAKKNNVKNKIVILTATSGDTGKAALAGFADVEGTSIIVFYPNGGVSPIQEKQMVTQKGDNTFVVAIEGNFDQAQSGVKAIFNNKELAKEMDEAGFQFSSANSINIGRLIPQVAYYVYAYAKLYAEGKLTEGQKMNVVVPTGNFGNILAAYYAKNMGLPIDKLVCASNDNKVLYDFFETGCYDKNREFILTTSPSMDILISSNLERLIYKVAGEDAVKNSELMNSLTTTGKYTITDEMKANLADFYGNYATEAETAEEIKGVYDRTGYIMDTHTAVASCVYRKYIADSKDDNVTVIASTASPFKFTRSVMNAIDPKYDSMGDFELVDELSKIGNVKVPNAIEEIRNAKVRHNNHCAADEMEDIVKKFLFK
;
A
#
# COMPACT_ATOMS: atom_id res chain seq x y z
N MET A 1 -22.33 17.32 7.65
CA MET A 1 -20.89 17.23 7.44
C MET A 1 -20.42 18.32 6.48
N LYS A 2 -19.24 18.90 6.69
CA LYS A 2 -18.62 19.82 5.73
C LYS A 2 -18.19 19.04 4.50
N GLU A 3 -18.43 19.58 3.31
CA GLU A 3 -17.96 18.97 2.07
C GLU A 3 -16.43 19.07 1.96
N ILE A 4 -15.75 17.94 1.78
CA ILE A 4 -14.31 17.89 1.54
C ILE A 4 -14.07 17.73 0.05
N LEU A 5 -13.43 18.72 -0.54
CA LEU A 5 -13.00 18.72 -1.93
C LEU A 5 -11.53 18.34 -2.05
N TYR A 6 -11.12 17.99 -3.26
CA TYR A 6 -9.78 17.54 -3.60
C TYR A 6 -9.17 18.42 -4.68
N ARG A 7 -7.87 18.72 -4.55
CA ARG A 7 -7.09 19.47 -5.54
C ARG A 7 -5.81 18.73 -5.92
N SER A 8 -5.20 19.14 -7.03
CA SER A 8 -3.87 18.67 -7.42
C SER A 8 -2.78 19.27 -6.51
N THR A 9 -1.73 18.49 -6.26
CA THR A 9 -0.51 18.99 -5.61
C THR A 9 0.32 19.94 -6.50
N ARG A 10 -0.02 20.08 -7.78
CA ARG A 10 0.76 20.87 -8.76
C ARG A 10 0.00 22.04 -9.38
N SER A 11 -1.29 22.18 -9.08
CA SER A 11 -2.13 23.29 -9.56
C SER A 11 -2.94 23.90 -8.44
N VAL A 12 -3.20 25.20 -8.55
CA VAL A 12 -4.13 25.93 -7.69
C VAL A 12 -5.56 25.94 -8.25
N ASP A 13 -5.73 25.54 -9.50
CA ASP A 13 -6.98 25.60 -10.23
C ASP A 13 -7.84 24.35 -10.07
N GLY A 14 -9.13 24.60 -9.79
CA GLY A 14 -10.15 23.59 -9.74
C GLY A 14 -10.09 22.65 -8.52
N THR A 15 -11.25 22.18 -8.15
CA THR A 15 -11.43 21.14 -7.12
C THR A 15 -12.39 20.08 -7.63
N LEU A 16 -12.26 18.87 -7.13
CA LEU A 16 -13.09 17.72 -7.43
C LEU A 16 -13.76 17.20 -6.15
N THR A 17 -14.91 16.56 -6.27
CA THR A 17 -15.44 15.75 -5.19
C THR A 17 -14.59 14.50 -4.99
N ALA A 18 -14.77 13.78 -3.88
CA ALA A 18 -14.04 12.55 -3.62
C ALA A 18 -14.28 11.50 -4.72
N SER A 19 -15.53 11.31 -5.15
CA SER A 19 -15.87 10.35 -6.20
C SER A 19 -15.21 10.68 -7.54
N GLN A 20 -15.13 11.97 -7.90
CA GLN A 20 -14.43 12.41 -9.11
C GLN A 20 -12.92 12.18 -9.03
N ALA A 21 -12.31 12.49 -7.88
CA ALA A 21 -10.87 12.28 -7.67
C ALA A 21 -10.50 10.79 -7.63
N ILE A 22 -11.33 9.92 -7.05
CA ILE A 22 -11.15 8.45 -7.08
C ILE A 22 -11.21 7.93 -8.51
N LEU A 23 -12.21 8.34 -9.31
CA LEU A 23 -12.34 7.92 -10.70
C LEU A 23 -11.15 8.33 -11.55
N LYS A 24 -10.72 9.57 -11.38
CA LYS A 24 -9.61 10.14 -12.15
C LYS A 24 -8.26 9.56 -11.74
N GLY A 25 -8.08 9.30 -10.44
CA GLY A 25 -6.89 8.68 -9.85
C GLY A 25 -5.64 9.56 -9.85
N LEU A 26 -5.40 10.33 -10.93
CA LEU A 26 -4.27 11.24 -11.12
C LEU A 26 -4.77 12.53 -11.77
N ALA A 27 -4.20 13.68 -11.40
CA ALA A 27 -4.54 14.95 -12.02
C ALA A 27 -3.93 15.09 -13.43
N ASP A 28 -4.55 15.93 -14.28
CA ASP A 28 -4.10 16.14 -15.68
C ASP A 28 -2.69 16.77 -15.78
N ASP A 29 -2.29 17.50 -14.76
CA ASP A 29 -0.96 18.10 -14.62
C ASP A 29 0.10 17.11 -14.09
N GLY A 30 -0.30 15.85 -13.86
CA GLY A 30 0.53 14.80 -13.27
C GLY A 30 0.70 14.90 -11.76
N GLY A 31 0.04 15.85 -11.10
CA GLY A 31 -0.01 15.99 -9.64
C GLY A 31 -0.93 14.97 -8.99
N LEU A 32 -0.79 14.80 -7.69
CA LEU A 32 -1.58 13.89 -6.90
C LEU A 32 -2.75 14.62 -6.24
N PHE A 33 -3.92 13.96 -6.15
CA PHE A 33 -5.04 14.55 -5.41
C PHE A 33 -4.79 14.52 -3.91
N VAL A 34 -5.04 15.66 -3.26
CA VAL A 34 -5.04 15.84 -1.80
C VAL A 34 -6.34 16.48 -1.36
N PRO A 35 -6.87 16.17 -0.17
CA PRO A 35 -8.00 16.91 0.37
C PRO A 35 -7.57 18.38 0.63
N VAL A 36 -8.47 19.32 0.33
CA VAL A 36 -8.21 20.75 0.58
C VAL A 36 -7.98 21.07 2.06
N GLU A 37 -8.48 20.21 2.92
CA GLU A 37 -8.17 20.20 4.36
C GLU A 37 -8.25 18.76 4.87
N ILE A 38 -7.43 18.43 5.87
CA ILE A 38 -7.55 17.15 6.57
C ILE A 38 -8.63 17.30 7.65
N PRO A 39 -9.74 16.53 7.57
CA PRO A 39 -10.83 16.63 8.54
C PRO A 39 -10.37 16.15 9.92
N LYS A 40 -11.06 16.61 10.96
CA LYS A 40 -10.84 16.15 12.33
C LYS A 40 -11.74 14.96 12.64
N LEU A 41 -11.24 14.03 13.47
CA LEU A 41 -12.08 12.96 14.02
C LEU A 41 -13.25 13.58 14.78
N GLU A 42 -14.46 13.10 14.52
CA GLU A 42 -15.69 13.54 15.19
C GLU A 42 -16.00 12.63 16.40
N ALA A 43 -15.79 11.32 16.25
CA ALA A 43 -15.97 10.36 17.33
C ALA A 43 -14.80 10.43 18.33
N SER A 44 -15.11 10.35 19.62
CA SER A 44 -14.12 10.25 20.69
C SER A 44 -13.40 8.89 20.65
N ILE A 45 -12.22 8.84 21.25
CA ILE A 45 -11.48 7.56 21.38
C ILE A 45 -12.28 6.53 22.16
N GLU A 46 -13.02 6.95 23.18
CA GLU A 46 -13.90 6.06 23.94
C GLU A 46 -15.02 5.44 23.08
N GLU A 47 -15.63 6.22 22.17
CA GLU A 47 -16.62 5.70 21.23
C GLU A 47 -15.97 4.75 20.22
N LEU A 48 -14.87 5.15 19.60
CA LEU A 48 -14.12 4.33 18.64
C LEU A 48 -13.63 3.01 19.25
N SER A 49 -13.28 2.99 20.54
CA SER A 49 -12.79 1.79 21.23
C SER A 49 -13.84 0.68 21.39
N LYS A 50 -15.11 1.00 21.19
CA LYS A 50 -16.24 0.05 21.26
C LYS A 50 -16.69 -0.43 19.89
N MET A 51 -16.08 0.08 18.82
CA MET A 51 -16.45 -0.18 17.43
C MET A 51 -15.65 -1.33 16.82
N SER A 52 -16.28 -2.05 15.93
CA SER A 52 -15.60 -2.98 15.01
C SER A 52 -14.69 -2.22 14.03
N TYR A 53 -13.79 -2.95 13.36
CA TYR A 53 -12.97 -2.36 12.30
C TYR A 53 -13.81 -1.65 11.22
N GLN A 54 -14.89 -2.27 10.79
CA GLN A 54 -15.79 -1.73 9.77
C GLN A 54 -16.45 -0.43 10.21
N GLU A 55 -16.86 -0.33 11.48
CA GLU A 55 -17.43 0.89 12.04
C GLU A 55 -16.40 2.00 12.15
N VAL A 56 -15.18 1.72 12.63
CA VAL A 56 -14.07 2.69 12.62
C VAL A 56 -13.73 3.14 11.21
N ALA A 57 -13.68 2.21 10.26
CA ALA A 57 -13.44 2.53 8.85
C ALA A 57 -14.50 3.48 8.29
N TYR A 58 -15.76 3.28 8.64
CA TYR A 58 -16.84 4.19 8.27
C TYR A 58 -16.65 5.59 8.91
N GLU A 59 -16.38 5.66 10.21
CA GLU A 59 -16.17 6.93 10.91
C GLU A 59 -15.04 7.76 10.32
N VAL A 60 -13.97 7.11 9.87
CA VAL A 60 -12.84 7.77 9.20
C VAL A 60 -13.18 8.16 7.76
N MET A 61 -13.67 7.20 6.96
CA MET A 61 -13.86 7.42 5.52
C MET A 61 -15.00 8.40 5.22
N LYS A 62 -16.07 8.45 6.01
CA LYS A 62 -17.17 9.41 5.83
C LYS A 62 -16.69 10.87 5.85
N LEU A 63 -15.63 11.15 6.63
CA LEU A 63 -15.08 12.50 6.72
C LEU A 63 -14.33 12.92 5.46
N TYR A 64 -13.72 11.97 4.76
CA TYR A 64 -12.99 12.22 3.51
C TYR A 64 -13.85 12.08 2.26
N PHE A 65 -14.76 11.11 2.23
CA PHE A 65 -15.61 10.80 1.10
C PHE A 65 -17.01 11.42 1.27
N SER A 66 -17.03 12.73 1.52
CA SER A 66 -18.20 13.49 1.93
C SER A 66 -19.33 13.55 0.90
N ASP A 67 -19.06 13.22 -0.37
CA ASP A 67 -20.09 13.11 -1.43
C ASP A 67 -20.68 11.68 -1.55
N PHE A 68 -20.16 10.70 -0.78
CA PHE A 68 -20.80 9.38 -0.66
C PHE A 68 -21.93 9.43 0.39
N THR A 69 -23.04 8.78 0.11
CA THR A 69 -24.06 8.57 1.13
C THR A 69 -23.60 7.53 2.16
N GLU A 70 -24.23 7.54 3.33
CA GLU A 70 -23.96 6.54 4.37
C GLU A 70 -24.14 5.11 3.84
N GLU A 71 -25.23 4.85 3.10
CA GLU A 71 -25.52 3.54 2.53
C GLU A 71 -24.46 3.12 1.51
N GLU A 72 -24.07 4.01 0.60
CA GLU A 72 -23.01 3.73 -0.39
C GLU A 72 -21.71 3.35 0.27
N LEU A 73 -21.28 4.12 1.28
CA LEU A 73 -19.99 3.90 1.92
C LEU A 73 -20.00 2.64 2.79
N LYS A 74 -21.06 2.43 3.58
CA LYS A 74 -21.23 1.20 4.37
C LYS A 74 -21.27 -0.06 3.49
N ASN A 75 -21.93 0.01 2.33
CA ASN A 75 -21.93 -1.10 1.36
C ASN A 75 -20.53 -1.37 0.78
N CYS A 76 -19.74 -0.34 0.48
CA CYS A 76 -18.35 -0.50 0.05
C CYS A 76 -17.50 -1.18 1.15
N ILE A 77 -17.63 -0.75 2.38
CA ILE A 77 -16.92 -1.27 3.55
C ILE A 77 -17.30 -2.74 3.81
N ALA A 78 -18.60 -3.05 3.82
CA ALA A 78 -19.09 -4.40 4.08
C ALA A 78 -18.61 -5.42 3.02
N LYS A 79 -18.50 -5.00 1.76
CA LYS A 79 -17.98 -5.85 0.67
C LYS A 79 -16.47 -6.01 0.70
N ALA A 80 -15.76 -5.04 1.27
CA ALA A 80 -14.30 -5.04 1.35
C ALA A 80 -13.79 -5.87 2.51
N TYR A 81 -14.33 -5.63 3.70
CA TYR A 81 -13.84 -6.20 4.97
C TYR A 81 -14.82 -7.24 5.50
N ASP A 82 -14.84 -8.37 4.85
CA ASP A 82 -15.71 -9.53 5.13
C ASP A 82 -14.89 -10.78 5.43
N SER A 83 -15.48 -11.94 5.27
CA SER A 83 -14.86 -13.27 5.47
C SER A 83 -13.66 -13.58 4.56
N LYS A 84 -13.27 -12.68 3.66
CA LYS A 84 -11.98 -12.76 2.94
C LYS A 84 -10.79 -12.50 3.85
N PHE A 85 -11.00 -11.83 4.97
CA PHE A 85 -10.04 -11.72 6.05
C PHE A 85 -10.18 -12.92 7.00
N ASP A 86 -9.08 -13.50 7.41
CA ASP A 86 -9.05 -14.71 8.24
C ASP A 86 -9.21 -14.43 9.74
N THR A 87 -9.43 -13.17 10.12
CA THR A 87 -9.77 -12.71 11.47
C THR A 87 -10.89 -11.67 11.45
N GLU A 88 -11.77 -11.72 12.44
CA GLU A 88 -12.86 -10.75 12.63
C GLU A 88 -12.33 -9.34 12.98
N GLU A 89 -11.16 -9.25 13.57
CA GLU A 89 -10.52 -7.98 13.90
C GLU A 89 -9.96 -7.23 12.68
N ILE A 90 -9.84 -7.89 11.54
CA ILE A 90 -9.30 -7.38 10.27
C ILE A 90 -7.83 -6.95 10.36
N ALA A 91 -7.45 -6.19 11.38
CA ALA A 91 -6.10 -5.68 11.63
C ALA A 91 -5.75 -5.85 13.13
N PRO A 92 -5.51 -7.09 13.60
CA PRO A 92 -5.17 -7.36 14.99
C PRO A 92 -3.78 -6.81 15.37
N LEU A 93 -3.56 -6.69 16.67
CA LEU A 93 -2.29 -6.26 17.27
C LEU A 93 -1.63 -7.42 17.99
N ALA A 94 -0.39 -7.70 17.69
CA ALA A 94 0.45 -8.66 18.41
C ALA A 94 1.47 -7.92 19.29
N GLU A 95 1.45 -8.15 20.60
CA GLU A 95 2.45 -7.57 21.52
C GLU A 95 3.72 -8.42 21.50
N VAL A 96 4.83 -7.85 21.07
CA VAL A 96 6.14 -8.52 20.98
C VAL A 96 7.24 -7.58 21.48
N GLU A 97 7.95 -7.98 22.53
CA GLU A 97 9.08 -7.26 23.12
C GLU A 97 8.80 -5.76 23.41
N GLY A 98 7.59 -5.46 23.86
CA GLY A 98 7.19 -4.11 24.26
C GLY A 98 6.73 -3.18 23.13
N ALA A 99 6.67 -3.68 21.90
CA ALA A 99 6.01 -3.02 20.77
C ALA A 99 4.77 -3.78 20.33
N TYR A 100 3.87 -3.10 19.61
CA TYR A 100 2.63 -3.67 19.09
C TYR A 100 2.72 -3.77 17.57
N TYR A 101 2.74 -4.99 17.06
CA TYR A 101 2.76 -5.27 15.62
C TYR A 101 1.33 -5.25 15.09
N LEU A 102 1.00 -4.23 14.30
CA LEU A 102 -0.29 -4.12 13.64
C LEU A 102 -0.28 -5.01 12.40
N GLU A 103 -0.89 -6.17 12.51
CA GLU A 103 -0.89 -7.20 11.47
C GLU A 103 -1.90 -6.85 10.37
N LEU A 104 -1.42 -6.30 9.27
CA LEU A 104 -2.21 -5.83 8.12
C LEU A 104 -2.33 -6.87 7.00
N PHE A 105 -2.00 -8.13 7.28
CA PHE A 105 -1.82 -9.17 6.29
C PHE A 105 -2.86 -10.32 6.36
N HIS A 106 -3.97 -10.10 7.01
CA HIS A 106 -5.02 -11.10 7.18
C HIS A 106 -6.00 -11.20 6.00
N GLY A 107 -5.80 -10.40 4.95
CA GLY A 107 -6.65 -10.40 3.75
C GLY A 107 -6.31 -11.48 2.73
N ALA A 108 -7.03 -11.46 1.61
CA ALA A 108 -7.00 -12.48 0.57
C ALA A 108 -5.63 -12.72 -0.09
N THR A 109 -4.68 -11.79 0.02
CA THR A 109 -3.35 -11.94 -0.56
C THR A 109 -2.23 -11.86 0.47
N ILE A 110 -2.60 -11.87 1.74
CA ILE A 110 -1.71 -11.87 2.90
C ILE A 110 -0.68 -10.75 2.91
N ALA A 111 -1.10 -9.55 2.47
CA ALA A 111 -0.31 -8.32 2.54
C ALA A 111 -1.19 -7.10 2.79
N PHE A 112 -0.65 -6.04 3.38
CA PHE A 112 -1.36 -4.81 3.74
C PHE A 112 -2.09 -4.14 2.57
N LYS A 113 -1.68 -4.44 1.36
CA LYS A 113 -2.32 -3.90 0.14
C LYS A 113 -3.79 -4.30 0.03
N ASP A 114 -4.17 -5.42 0.64
CA ASP A 114 -5.57 -5.86 0.72
C ASP A 114 -6.44 -4.86 1.46
N MET A 115 -5.90 -4.16 2.49
CA MET A 115 -6.62 -3.16 3.26
C MET A 115 -7.21 -2.03 2.40
N ALA A 116 -6.57 -1.72 1.28
CA ALA A 116 -7.03 -0.68 0.36
C ALA A 116 -7.55 -1.24 -0.98
N LEU A 117 -6.98 -2.35 -1.48
CA LEU A 117 -7.40 -2.94 -2.76
C LEU A 117 -8.67 -3.77 -2.66
N SER A 118 -9.08 -4.19 -1.46
CA SER A 118 -10.40 -4.82 -1.26
C SER A 118 -11.55 -3.81 -1.39
N ILE A 119 -11.35 -2.56 -1.01
CA ILE A 119 -12.40 -1.53 -1.05
C ILE A 119 -12.37 -0.70 -2.33
N LEU A 120 -11.21 -0.48 -2.94
CA LEU A 120 -11.06 0.38 -4.13
C LEU A 120 -12.03 0.03 -5.28
N PRO A 121 -12.26 -1.23 -5.65
CA PRO A 121 -13.21 -1.57 -6.72
C PRO A 121 -14.62 -1.07 -6.43
N HIS A 122 -15.06 -1.16 -5.19
CA HIS A 122 -16.39 -0.73 -4.76
C HIS A 122 -16.50 0.80 -4.70
N LEU A 123 -15.44 1.48 -4.27
CA LEU A 123 -15.36 2.95 -4.36
C LEU A 123 -15.38 3.42 -5.81
N LEU A 124 -14.63 2.77 -6.71
CA LEU A 124 -14.58 3.11 -8.14
C LEU A 124 -15.93 2.92 -8.82
N THR A 125 -16.58 1.78 -8.61
CA THR A 125 -17.89 1.50 -9.24
C THR A 125 -18.99 2.39 -8.69
N THR A 126 -18.96 2.73 -7.40
CA THR A 126 -19.87 3.71 -6.80
C THR A 126 -19.60 5.11 -7.36
N SER A 127 -18.33 5.51 -7.46
CA SER A 127 -17.92 6.78 -8.07
C SER A 127 -18.37 6.89 -9.54
N ALA A 128 -18.24 5.81 -10.31
CA ALA A 128 -18.71 5.78 -11.70
C ALA A 128 -20.22 6.03 -11.79
N LYS A 129 -21.02 5.36 -10.97
CA LYS A 129 -22.47 5.57 -10.89
C LYS A 129 -22.82 7.01 -10.54
N LYS A 130 -22.17 7.59 -9.53
CA LYS A 130 -22.39 8.98 -9.08
C LYS A 130 -22.08 10.01 -10.17
N ASN A 131 -21.09 9.74 -10.99
CA ASN A 131 -20.64 10.64 -12.07
C ASN A 131 -21.24 10.27 -13.45
N ASN A 132 -22.26 9.42 -13.49
CA ASN A 132 -22.94 8.96 -14.70
C ASN A 132 -22.00 8.34 -15.76
N VAL A 133 -20.89 7.75 -15.34
CA VAL A 133 -19.98 7.00 -16.20
C VAL A 133 -20.62 5.65 -16.50
N LYS A 134 -20.82 5.36 -17.78
CA LYS A 134 -21.45 4.11 -18.26
C LYS A 134 -20.42 3.07 -18.69
N ASN A 135 -19.22 3.51 -19.00
CA ASN A 135 -18.14 2.66 -19.48
C ASN A 135 -17.68 1.68 -18.39
N LYS A 136 -17.36 0.47 -18.82
CA LYS A 136 -16.71 -0.53 -17.95
C LYS A 136 -15.30 -0.05 -17.62
N ILE A 137 -14.95 -0.05 -16.34
CA ILE A 137 -13.65 0.38 -15.87
C ILE A 137 -12.62 -0.73 -16.11
N VAL A 138 -11.55 -0.41 -16.82
CA VAL A 138 -10.44 -1.32 -17.09
C VAL A 138 -9.21 -0.89 -16.29
N ILE A 139 -8.79 -1.73 -15.38
CA ILE A 139 -7.55 -1.54 -14.61
C ILE A 139 -6.40 -2.20 -15.35
N LEU A 140 -5.37 -1.40 -15.64
CA LEU A 140 -4.09 -1.91 -16.12
C LEU A 140 -3.04 -1.70 -15.04
N THR A 141 -2.23 -2.72 -14.78
CA THR A 141 -1.12 -2.59 -13.85
C THR A 141 0.06 -3.47 -14.26
N ALA A 142 1.27 -2.93 -14.10
CA ALA A 142 2.49 -3.71 -14.08
C ALA A 142 2.87 -3.99 -12.63
N THR A 143 3.35 -5.19 -12.34
CA THR A 143 3.67 -5.59 -10.97
C THR A 143 4.99 -6.34 -10.89
N SER A 144 5.69 -6.15 -9.77
CA SER A 144 6.78 -7.00 -9.30
C SER A 144 6.31 -8.10 -8.32
N GLY A 145 4.97 -8.32 -8.22
CA GLY A 145 4.36 -9.38 -7.41
C GLY A 145 3.14 -8.93 -6.62
N ASP A 146 3.32 -8.28 -5.47
CA ASP A 146 2.27 -8.05 -4.46
C ASP A 146 1.10 -7.17 -4.92
N THR A 147 1.39 -6.04 -5.55
CA THR A 147 0.33 -5.09 -5.94
C THR A 147 -0.59 -5.68 -7.00
N GLY A 148 -0.02 -6.37 -7.99
CA GLY A 148 -0.81 -7.02 -9.04
C GLY A 148 -1.72 -8.10 -8.48
N LYS A 149 -1.20 -8.95 -7.60
CA LYS A 149 -2.00 -9.99 -6.95
C LYS A 149 -3.13 -9.40 -6.09
N ALA A 150 -2.84 -8.40 -5.28
CA ALA A 150 -3.86 -7.78 -4.44
C ALA A 150 -4.94 -7.07 -5.28
N ALA A 151 -4.54 -6.42 -6.39
CA ALA A 151 -5.49 -5.83 -7.33
C ALA A 151 -6.34 -6.89 -8.03
N LEU A 152 -5.74 -8.00 -8.50
CA LEU A 152 -6.49 -9.12 -9.08
C LEU A 152 -7.54 -9.67 -8.11
N ALA A 153 -7.17 -9.91 -6.86
CA ALA A 153 -8.08 -10.42 -5.85
C ALA A 153 -9.20 -9.42 -5.52
N GLY A 154 -8.88 -8.14 -5.40
CA GLY A 154 -9.86 -7.09 -5.09
C GLY A 154 -10.87 -6.85 -6.21
N PHE A 155 -10.43 -6.89 -7.48
CA PHE A 155 -11.29 -6.66 -8.65
C PHE A 155 -11.97 -7.93 -9.19
N ALA A 156 -11.62 -9.13 -8.68
CA ALA A 156 -12.20 -10.39 -9.15
C ALA A 156 -13.73 -10.36 -9.04
N ASP A 157 -14.41 -10.59 -10.18
CA ASP A 157 -15.88 -10.64 -10.33
C ASP A 157 -16.63 -9.39 -9.85
N VAL A 158 -15.94 -8.24 -9.72
CA VAL A 158 -16.61 -6.96 -9.45
C VAL A 158 -17.25 -6.46 -10.74
N GLU A 159 -18.58 -6.38 -10.73
CA GLU A 159 -19.39 -5.95 -11.87
C GLU A 159 -18.97 -4.55 -12.35
N GLY A 160 -18.91 -4.35 -13.67
CA GLY A 160 -18.51 -3.08 -14.28
C GLY A 160 -17.00 -2.86 -14.32
N THR A 161 -16.20 -3.87 -13.96
CA THR A 161 -14.73 -3.77 -14.00
C THR A 161 -14.09 -4.90 -14.81
N SER A 162 -12.89 -4.63 -15.33
CA SER A 162 -11.92 -5.64 -15.81
C SER A 162 -10.55 -5.27 -15.31
N ILE A 163 -9.71 -6.26 -15.07
CA ILE A 163 -8.33 -6.04 -14.64
C ILE A 163 -7.36 -6.86 -15.48
N ILE A 164 -6.31 -6.21 -15.96
CA ILE A 164 -5.21 -6.82 -16.72
C ILE A 164 -3.91 -6.52 -15.98
N VAL A 165 -3.21 -7.57 -15.57
CA VAL A 165 -1.94 -7.48 -14.83
C VAL A 165 -0.82 -8.02 -15.69
N PHE A 166 0.22 -7.21 -15.87
CA PHE A 166 1.46 -7.58 -16.54
C PHE A 166 2.57 -7.80 -15.50
N TYR A 167 3.32 -8.88 -15.64
CA TYR A 167 4.47 -9.15 -14.79
C TYR A 167 5.65 -9.69 -15.62
N PRO A 168 6.90 -9.43 -15.20
CA PRO A 168 8.06 -9.95 -15.91
C PRO A 168 8.18 -11.47 -15.73
N ASN A 169 8.31 -12.20 -16.84
CA ASN A 169 8.52 -13.66 -16.81
C ASN A 169 9.79 -13.98 -16.02
N GLY A 170 9.68 -14.83 -14.99
CA GLY A 170 10.77 -15.14 -14.07
C GLY A 170 11.21 -14.01 -13.13
N GLY A 171 10.52 -12.87 -13.11
CA GLY A 171 10.86 -11.70 -12.27
C GLY A 171 10.08 -11.57 -10.98
N VAL A 172 9.32 -12.59 -10.58
CA VAL A 172 8.56 -12.67 -9.34
C VAL A 172 8.83 -13.99 -8.62
N SER A 173 8.56 -14.08 -7.31
CA SER A 173 8.76 -15.35 -6.60
C SER A 173 7.78 -16.43 -7.09
N PRO A 174 8.12 -17.73 -6.98
CA PRO A 174 7.23 -18.81 -7.39
C PRO A 174 5.85 -18.77 -6.71
N ILE A 175 5.78 -18.40 -5.44
CA ILE A 175 4.53 -18.22 -4.71
C ILE A 175 3.71 -17.05 -5.30
N GLN A 176 4.33 -15.91 -5.54
CA GLN A 176 3.66 -14.74 -6.13
C GLN A 176 3.15 -15.02 -7.55
N GLU A 177 3.98 -15.66 -8.37
CA GLU A 177 3.57 -16.08 -9.72
C GLU A 177 2.36 -17.00 -9.65
N LYS A 178 2.45 -18.05 -8.82
CA LYS A 178 1.36 -19.01 -8.67
C LYS A 178 0.07 -18.36 -8.17
N GLN A 179 0.17 -17.41 -7.25
CA GLN A 179 -0.98 -16.61 -6.82
C GLN A 179 -1.64 -15.85 -7.97
N MET A 180 -0.87 -15.30 -8.91
CA MET A 180 -1.41 -14.57 -10.06
C MET A 180 -1.99 -15.49 -11.13
N VAL A 181 -1.22 -16.48 -11.58
CA VAL A 181 -1.63 -17.34 -12.71
C VAL A 181 -2.78 -18.29 -12.36
N THR A 182 -3.07 -18.50 -11.08
CA THR A 182 -4.23 -19.27 -10.61
C THR A 182 -5.43 -18.42 -10.20
N GLN A 183 -5.34 -17.08 -10.31
CA GLN A 183 -6.41 -16.16 -9.92
C GLN A 183 -7.72 -16.52 -10.60
N LYS A 184 -8.79 -16.59 -9.80
CA LYS A 184 -10.16 -16.78 -10.26
C LYS A 184 -10.80 -15.43 -10.62
N GLY A 185 -11.87 -15.45 -11.40
CA GLY A 185 -12.65 -14.29 -11.80
C GLY A 185 -12.71 -14.17 -13.33
N ASP A 186 -13.92 -13.97 -13.87
CA ASP A 186 -14.14 -13.91 -15.32
C ASP A 186 -13.69 -12.57 -15.93
N ASN A 187 -13.45 -11.56 -15.09
CA ASN A 187 -12.98 -10.23 -15.45
C ASN A 187 -11.49 -10.02 -15.18
N THR A 188 -10.74 -11.06 -14.83
CA THR A 188 -9.32 -10.99 -14.47
C THR A 188 -8.44 -11.58 -15.59
N PHE A 189 -7.35 -10.87 -15.93
CA PHE A 189 -6.39 -11.29 -16.95
C PHE A 189 -4.98 -11.09 -16.44
N VAL A 190 -4.12 -12.09 -16.65
CA VAL A 190 -2.72 -12.07 -16.24
C VAL A 190 -1.84 -12.40 -17.45
N VAL A 191 -0.79 -11.62 -17.65
CA VAL A 191 0.12 -11.73 -18.79
C VAL A 191 1.56 -11.67 -18.31
N ALA A 192 2.34 -12.71 -18.61
CA ALA A 192 3.79 -12.67 -18.46
C ALA A 192 4.40 -11.94 -19.66
N ILE A 193 5.28 -10.97 -19.42
CA ILE A 193 6.02 -10.31 -20.50
C ILE A 193 7.44 -10.86 -20.62
N GLU A 194 7.91 -11.00 -21.85
CA GLU A 194 9.31 -11.22 -22.13
C GLU A 194 10.06 -9.90 -21.96
N GLY A 195 10.60 -9.69 -20.76
CA GLY A 195 11.25 -8.44 -20.36
C GLY A 195 11.35 -8.29 -18.85
N ASN A 196 11.74 -7.11 -18.42
CA ASN A 196 11.86 -6.76 -17.00
C ASN A 196 10.67 -5.90 -16.51
N PHE A 197 10.65 -5.60 -15.21
CA PHE A 197 9.59 -4.80 -14.60
C PHE A 197 9.49 -3.38 -15.17
N ASP A 198 10.60 -2.74 -15.50
CA ASP A 198 10.61 -1.39 -16.08
C ASP A 198 9.98 -1.36 -17.47
N GLN A 199 10.20 -2.42 -18.27
CA GLN A 199 9.55 -2.58 -19.58
C GLN A 199 8.05 -2.80 -19.42
N ALA A 200 7.60 -3.63 -18.47
CA ALA A 200 6.18 -3.80 -18.15
C ALA A 200 5.53 -2.47 -17.74
N GLN A 201 6.20 -1.72 -16.88
CA GLN A 201 5.69 -0.43 -16.38
C GLN A 201 5.65 0.63 -17.50
N SER A 202 6.67 0.65 -18.36
CA SER A 202 6.72 1.55 -19.50
C SER A 202 5.64 1.23 -20.54
N GLY A 203 5.37 -0.05 -20.81
CA GLY A 203 4.29 -0.51 -21.67
C GLY A 203 2.92 -0.08 -21.15
N VAL A 204 2.64 -0.28 -19.86
CA VAL A 204 1.38 0.20 -19.24
C VAL A 204 1.25 1.72 -19.37
N LYS A 205 2.32 2.49 -19.13
CA LYS A 205 2.31 3.96 -19.27
C LYS A 205 2.06 4.37 -20.74
N ALA A 206 2.65 3.67 -21.69
CA ALA A 206 2.45 3.93 -23.12
C ALA A 206 0.98 3.73 -23.51
N ILE A 207 0.35 2.64 -23.03
CA ILE A 207 -1.07 2.36 -23.25
C ILE A 207 -1.96 3.46 -22.66
N PHE A 208 -1.71 3.90 -21.43
CA PHE A 208 -2.47 5.00 -20.80
C PHE A 208 -2.35 6.32 -21.55
N ASN A 209 -1.20 6.58 -22.16
CA ASN A 209 -0.93 7.84 -22.90
C ASN A 209 -1.37 7.79 -24.37
N ASN A 210 -1.79 6.63 -24.87
CA ASN A 210 -2.25 6.48 -26.25
C ASN A 210 -3.68 7.03 -26.40
N LYS A 211 -3.80 8.24 -26.96
CA LYS A 211 -5.09 8.93 -27.15
C LYS A 211 -5.99 8.25 -28.19
N GLU A 212 -5.41 7.60 -29.19
CA GLU A 212 -6.17 6.87 -30.22
C GLU A 212 -6.81 5.63 -29.59
N LEU A 213 -6.04 4.87 -28.81
CA LEU A 213 -6.54 3.74 -28.07
C LEU A 213 -7.60 4.17 -27.03
N ALA A 214 -7.38 5.26 -26.30
CA ALA A 214 -8.36 5.78 -25.35
C ALA A 214 -9.71 6.08 -25.99
N LYS A 215 -9.70 6.64 -27.22
CA LYS A 215 -10.91 6.89 -28.00
C LYS A 215 -11.57 5.58 -28.47
N GLU A 216 -10.79 4.64 -28.98
CA GLU A 216 -11.27 3.31 -29.41
C GLU A 216 -11.93 2.57 -28.23
N MET A 217 -11.32 2.65 -27.06
CA MET A 217 -11.85 2.10 -25.80
C MET A 217 -13.19 2.74 -25.42
N ASP A 218 -13.28 4.08 -25.47
CA ASP A 218 -14.49 4.83 -25.12
C ASP A 218 -15.65 4.47 -26.07
N GLU A 219 -15.39 4.41 -27.38
CA GLU A 219 -16.36 3.99 -28.40
C GLU A 219 -16.85 2.53 -28.19
N ALA A 220 -15.99 1.67 -27.62
CA ALA A 220 -16.34 0.29 -27.27
C ALA A 220 -16.96 0.13 -25.87
N GLY A 221 -17.17 1.23 -25.14
CA GLY A 221 -17.76 1.24 -23.80
C GLY A 221 -16.79 0.87 -22.67
N PHE A 222 -15.51 1.13 -22.85
CA PHE A 222 -14.48 0.92 -21.84
C PHE A 222 -13.79 2.22 -21.47
N GLN A 223 -13.28 2.28 -20.24
CA GLN A 223 -12.49 3.40 -19.74
C GLN A 223 -11.33 2.88 -18.90
N PHE A 224 -10.11 3.30 -19.20
CA PHE A 224 -8.97 3.00 -18.35
C PHE A 224 -9.01 3.73 -17.00
N SER A 225 -8.61 3.04 -15.96
CA SER A 225 -8.37 3.61 -14.64
C SER A 225 -7.17 2.92 -13.97
N SER A 226 -6.66 3.55 -12.90
CA SER A 226 -5.46 3.08 -12.21
C SER A 226 -5.79 2.64 -10.78
N ALA A 227 -5.30 1.45 -10.42
CA ALA A 227 -5.29 0.96 -9.04
C ALA A 227 -3.96 1.24 -8.32
N ASN A 228 -3.14 2.17 -8.80
CA ASN A 228 -1.86 2.53 -8.20
C ASN A 228 -2.02 3.15 -6.80
N SER A 229 -0.95 3.09 -6.00
CA SER A 229 -0.95 3.64 -4.63
C SER A 229 -1.18 5.15 -4.55
N ILE A 230 -1.05 5.86 -5.66
CA ILE A 230 -1.31 7.31 -5.77
C ILE A 230 -2.80 7.67 -5.79
N ASN A 231 -3.69 6.74 -6.11
CA ASN A 231 -5.13 6.98 -6.04
C ASN A 231 -5.56 7.21 -4.58
N ILE A 232 -6.32 8.29 -4.32
CA ILE A 232 -6.81 8.60 -2.98
C ILE A 232 -7.74 7.52 -2.43
N GLY A 233 -8.45 6.80 -3.30
CA GLY A 233 -9.25 5.62 -2.92
C GLY A 233 -8.42 4.47 -2.36
N ARG A 234 -7.08 4.52 -2.51
CA ARG A 234 -6.14 3.63 -1.83
C ARG A 234 -5.49 4.24 -0.60
N LEU A 235 -5.30 5.55 -0.58
CA LEU A 235 -4.67 6.24 0.54
C LEU A 235 -5.61 6.32 1.75
N ILE A 236 -6.82 6.82 1.55
CA ILE A 236 -7.75 7.13 2.65
C ILE A 236 -8.15 5.90 3.46
N PRO A 237 -8.48 4.72 2.86
CA PRO A 237 -8.79 3.54 3.66
C PRO A 237 -7.68 3.12 4.63
N GLN A 238 -6.43 3.47 4.35
CA GLN A 238 -5.30 3.15 5.21
C GLN A 238 -5.25 4.01 6.48
N VAL A 239 -5.92 5.14 6.52
CA VAL A 239 -6.04 5.96 7.73
C VAL A 239 -6.80 5.21 8.83
N ALA A 240 -7.80 4.42 8.42
CA ALA A 240 -8.70 3.70 9.33
C ALA A 240 -7.97 2.73 10.27
N TYR A 241 -6.99 1.97 9.78
CA TYR A 241 -6.32 0.99 10.63
C TYR A 241 -5.40 1.61 11.69
N TYR A 242 -4.92 2.84 11.51
CA TYR A 242 -4.19 3.54 12.56
C TYR A 242 -5.11 4.09 13.63
N VAL A 243 -6.28 4.60 13.24
CA VAL A 243 -7.32 5.01 14.19
C VAL A 243 -7.82 3.78 14.97
N TYR A 244 -8.06 2.66 14.29
CA TYR A 244 -8.45 1.40 14.92
C TYR A 244 -7.39 0.89 15.90
N ALA A 245 -6.11 0.89 15.51
CA ALA A 245 -5.02 0.43 16.38
C ALA A 245 -4.95 1.26 17.67
N TYR A 246 -5.06 2.58 17.59
CA TYR A 246 -5.08 3.44 18.78
C TYR A 246 -6.30 3.14 19.67
N ALA A 247 -7.48 3.05 19.07
CA ALA A 247 -8.72 2.76 19.78
C ALA A 247 -8.68 1.38 20.46
N LYS A 248 -8.09 0.37 19.81
CA LYS A 248 -7.91 -0.98 20.35
C LYS A 248 -6.96 -0.98 21.56
N LEU A 249 -5.80 -0.33 21.43
CA LEU A 249 -4.85 -0.18 22.54
C LEU A 249 -5.45 0.57 23.74
N TYR A 250 -6.30 1.57 23.47
CA TYR A 250 -7.05 2.26 24.52
C TYR A 250 -8.06 1.30 25.19
N ALA A 251 -8.81 0.53 24.41
CA ALA A 251 -9.78 -0.44 24.96
C ALA A 251 -9.11 -1.50 25.85
N GLU A 252 -7.89 -1.89 25.52
CA GLU A 252 -7.09 -2.87 26.26
C GLU A 252 -6.32 -2.27 27.45
N GLY A 253 -6.47 -0.96 27.70
CA GLY A 253 -5.78 -0.26 28.78
C GLY A 253 -4.27 -0.08 28.58
N LYS A 254 -3.81 -0.25 27.35
CA LYS A 254 -2.39 -0.06 26.94
C LYS A 254 -2.07 1.41 26.69
N LEU A 255 -3.08 2.20 26.37
CA LEU A 255 -3.02 3.65 26.23
C LEU A 255 -4.10 4.30 27.11
N THR A 256 -3.80 5.48 27.62
CA THR A 256 -4.78 6.36 28.27
C THR A 256 -5.21 7.45 27.30
N GLU A 257 -6.31 8.14 27.59
CA GLU A 257 -6.81 9.21 26.72
C GLU A 257 -5.75 10.31 26.53
N GLY A 258 -5.49 10.65 25.26
CA GLY A 258 -4.51 11.66 24.87
C GLY A 258 -3.04 11.22 25.01
N GLN A 259 -2.76 10.03 25.53
CA GLN A 259 -1.41 9.50 25.55
C GLN A 259 -0.90 9.28 24.13
N LYS A 260 0.30 9.75 23.85
CA LYS A 260 0.88 9.66 22.52
C LYS A 260 1.42 8.24 22.21
N MET A 261 1.34 7.84 20.96
CA MET A 261 2.01 6.64 20.43
C MET A 261 2.94 6.99 19.29
N ASN A 262 3.96 6.17 19.07
CA ASN A 262 4.78 6.21 17.86
C ASN A 262 4.25 5.20 16.83
N VAL A 263 4.49 5.49 15.56
CA VAL A 263 4.16 4.58 14.46
C VAL A 263 5.39 4.33 13.63
N VAL A 264 5.79 3.07 13.46
CA VAL A 264 6.92 2.64 12.62
C VAL A 264 6.39 1.95 11.37
N VAL A 265 6.85 2.37 10.20
CA VAL A 265 6.31 1.86 8.93
C VAL A 265 7.44 1.45 8.00
N PRO A 266 7.46 0.18 7.54
CA PRO A 266 8.34 -0.22 6.44
C PRO A 266 7.86 0.50 5.17
N THR A 267 8.72 1.37 4.62
CA THR A 267 8.26 2.39 3.67
C THR A 267 8.91 2.24 2.30
N GLY A 268 8.07 2.09 1.28
CA GLY A 268 8.42 2.21 -0.12
C GLY A 268 7.76 3.46 -0.75
N ASN A 269 6.57 3.31 -1.35
CA ASN A 269 5.83 4.38 -2.03
C ASN A 269 5.16 5.41 -1.11
N PHE A 270 5.49 5.43 0.17
CA PHE A 270 5.06 6.41 1.17
C PHE A 270 3.55 6.43 1.50
N GLY A 271 2.73 5.60 0.87
CA GLY A 271 1.27 5.63 1.07
C GLY A 271 0.87 5.27 2.51
N ASN A 272 1.44 4.22 3.06
CA ASN A 272 1.13 3.71 4.40
C ASN A 272 1.50 4.73 5.50
N ILE A 273 2.75 5.23 5.52
CA ILE A 273 3.17 6.21 6.53
C ILE A 273 2.46 7.56 6.37
N LEU A 274 2.10 7.95 5.14
CA LEU A 274 1.30 9.14 4.87
C LEU A 274 -0.12 9.00 5.46
N ALA A 275 -0.69 7.80 5.44
CA ALA A 275 -1.97 7.54 6.09
C ALA A 275 -1.87 7.72 7.63
N ALA A 276 -0.78 7.31 8.25
CA ALA A 276 -0.50 7.60 9.66
C ALA A 276 -0.34 9.11 9.92
N TYR A 277 0.33 9.83 9.01
CA TYR A 277 0.43 11.29 9.06
C TYR A 277 -0.96 11.96 8.95
N TYR A 278 -1.85 11.44 8.10
CA TYR A 278 -3.22 11.93 8.02
C TYR A 278 -3.99 11.65 9.31
N ALA A 279 -3.87 10.45 9.89
CA ALA A 279 -4.48 10.13 11.18
C ALA A 279 -4.01 11.09 12.29
N LYS A 280 -2.70 11.39 12.36
CA LYS A 280 -2.15 12.39 13.28
C LYS A 280 -2.79 13.76 13.08
N ASN A 281 -2.90 14.21 11.83
CA ASN A 281 -3.50 15.50 11.50
C ASN A 281 -5.04 15.52 11.72
N MET A 282 -5.70 14.38 11.74
CA MET A 282 -7.10 14.26 12.18
C MET A 282 -7.28 14.46 13.68
N GLY A 283 -6.19 14.45 14.44
CA GLY A 283 -6.21 14.62 15.89
C GLY A 283 -5.88 13.34 16.67
N LEU A 284 -5.54 12.23 16.01
CA LEU A 284 -5.06 11.04 16.69
C LEU A 284 -3.74 11.34 17.41
N PRO A 285 -3.56 10.97 18.69
CA PRO A 285 -2.36 11.28 19.45
C PRO A 285 -1.16 10.44 19.00
N ILE A 286 -0.60 10.76 17.84
CA ILE A 286 0.65 10.18 17.33
C ILE A 286 1.79 11.16 17.63
N ASP A 287 2.90 10.67 18.19
CA ASP A 287 4.10 11.48 18.40
C ASP A 287 5.01 11.42 17.18
N LYS A 288 5.72 10.34 16.97
CA LYS A 288 6.65 10.17 15.87
C LYS A 288 6.15 9.19 14.81
N LEU A 289 6.49 9.51 13.59
CA LEU A 289 6.31 8.69 12.40
C LEU A 289 7.70 8.22 11.96
N VAL A 290 7.99 6.96 12.22
CA VAL A 290 9.31 6.37 11.95
C VAL A 290 9.28 5.72 10.57
N CYS A 291 9.98 6.33 9.63
CA CYS A 291 10.12 5.87 8.26
C CYS A 291 11.28 4.88 8.15
N ALA A 292 10.97 3.59 8.03
CA ALA A 292 11.95 2.54 7.90
C ALA A 292 12.24 2.25 6.42
N SER A 293 13.52 2.31 6.03
CA SER A 293 14.02 1.96 4.69
C SER A 293 14.82 0.66 4.73
N ASN A 294 14.88 -0.06 3.60
CA ASN A 294 15.87 -1.11 3.37
C ASN A 294 17.18 -0.52 2.77
N ASP A 295 18.03 -1.35 2.16
CA ASP A 295 19.27 -0.88 1.53
C ASP A 295 19.04 0.17 0.41
N ASN A 296 17.84 0.24 -0.20
CA ASN A 296 17.41 1.35 -1.06
C ASN A 296 16.96 2.55 -0.20
N LYS A 297 17.88 3.12 0.53
CA LYS A 297 17.65 4.10 1.59
C LYS A 297 17.43 5.54 1.13
N VAL A 298 16.78 5.75 -0.02
CA VAL A 298 16.53 7.10 -0.57
C VAL A 298 15.73 7.99 0.38
N LEU A 299 14.76 7.41 1.11
CA LEU A 299 13.96 8.15 2.09
C LEU A 299 14.76 8.51 3.35
N TYR A 300 15.58 7.58 3.84
CA TYR A 300 16.49 7.87 4.95
C TYR A 300 17.41 9.05 4.62
N ASP A 301 18.11 8.99 3.48
CA ASP A 301 19.00 10.06 3.04
C ASP A 301 18.24 11.40 2.87
N PHE A 302 17.00 11.36 2.39
CA PHE A 302 16.15 12.54 2.28
C PHE A 302 15.82 13.15 3.64
N PHE A 303 15.39 12.37 4.63
CA PHE A 303 15.08 12.90 5.96
C PHE A 303 16.32 13.45 6.65
N GLU A 304 17.48 12.85 6.46
CA GLU A 304 18.75 13.32 7.02
C GLU A 304 19.22 14.64 6.38
N THR A 305 19.16 14.73 5.05
CA THR A 305 19.83 15.83 4.32
C THR A 305 18.87 16.91 3.79
N GLY A 306 17.58 16.58 3.64
CA GLY A 306 16.62 17.40 2.89
C GLY A 306 16.77 17.30 1.37
N CYS A 307 17.69 16.47 0.88
CA CYS A 307 17.90 16.23 -0.54
C CYS A 307 17.34 14.84 -0.93
N TYR A 308 16.39 14.82 -1.86
CA TYR A 308 15.91 13.61 -2.50
C TYR A 308 16.68 13.38 -3.79
N ASP A 309 17.41 12.25 -3.89
CA ASP A 309 18.24 11.92 -5.05
C ASP A 309 18.01 10.49 -5.50
N LYS A 310 17.38 10.32 -6.69
CA LYS A 310 17.13 9.02 -7.31
C LYS A 310 18.30 8.50 -8.14
N ASN A 311 19.36 9.31 -8.36
CA ASN A 311 20.51 8.94 -9.17
C ASN A 311 21.46 8.06 -8.35
N ARG A 312 21.02 6.85 -8.09
CA ARG A 312 21.75 5.83 -7.33
C ARG A 312 21.51 4.45 -7.90
N GLU A 313 22.33 3.49 -7.50
CA GLU A 313 22.14 2.10 -7.85
C GLU A 313 20.84 1.58 -7.22
N PHE A 314 20.08 0.78 -8.00
CA PHE A 314 18.92 0.04 -7.52
C PHE A 314 19.37 -1.30 -6.97
N ILE A 315 19.03 -1.58 -5.72
CA ILE A 315 19.43 -2.80 -5.01
C ILE A 315 18.21 -3.72 -4.89
N LEU A 316 18.33 -4.95 -5.38
CA LEU A 316 17.33 -5.99 -5.13
C LEU A 316 17.53 -6.57 -3.73
N THR A 317 16.49 -6.52 -2.92
CA THR A 317 16.52 -6.98 -1.52
C THR A 317 15.50 -8.08 -1.26
N THR A 318 15.53 -8.64 -0.06
CA THR A 318 14.51 -9.60 0.43
C THR A 318 13.19 -8.92 0.83
N SER A 319 13.13 -7.58 0.83
CA SER A 319 11.92 -6.77 1.08
C SER A 319 11.48 -5.98 -0.17
N PRO A 320 11.06 -6.65 -1.25
CA PRO A 320 10.94 -6.05 -2.58
C PRO A 320 9.90 -4.94 -2.70
N SER A 321 8.89 -4.88 -1.82
CA SER A 321 7.92 -3.77 -1.83
C SER A 321 8.52 -2.43 -1.38
N MET A 322 9.73 -2.45 -0.82
CA MET A 322 10.51 -1.28 -0.40
C MET A 322 11.63 -0.94 -1.39
N ASP A 323 11.84 -1.77 -2.43
CA ASP A 323 12.84 -1.53 -3.48
C ASP A 323 12.34 -0.44 -4.41
N ILE A 324 12.65 0.80 -4.08
CA ILE A 324 12.23 1.98 -4.85
C ILE A 324 13.34 3.01 -4.96
N LEU A 325 13.36 3.73 -6.08
CA LEU A 325 14.15 4.95 -6.26
C LEU A 325 13.27 6.20 -6.23
N ILE A 326 11.98 6.06 -6.55
CA ILE A 326 11.00 7.15 -6.49
C ILE A 326 9.86 6.73 -5.55
N SER A 327 9.72 7.46 -4.45
CA SER A 327 8.65 7.28 -3.48
C SER A 327 7.46 8.16 -3.86
N SER A 328 6.48 7.59 -4.56
CA SER A 328 5.46 8.35 -5.30
C SER A 328 4.55 9.21 -4.42
N ASN A 329 4.13 8.73 -3.24
CA ASN A 329 3.24 9.51 -2.36
C ASN A 329 3.99 10.53 -1.49
N LEU A 330 5.32 10.53 -1.50
CA LEU A 330 6.10 11.56 -0.81
C LEU A 330 5.77 12.96 -1.32
N GLU A 331 5.38 13.09 -2.60
CA GLU A 331 4.94 14.36 -3.18
C GLU A 331 3.82 15.03 -2.37
N ARG A 332 2.88 14.25 -1.80
CA ARG A 332 1.82 14.77 -0.94
C ARG A 332 2.35 15.39 0.35
N LEU A 333 3.39 14.78 0.94
CA LEU A 333 4.06 15.34 2.11
C LEU A 333 4.85 16.58 1.73
N ILE A 334 5.59 16.55 0.61
CA ILE A 334 6.35 17.72 0.12
C ILE A 334 5.43 18.91 -0.12
N TYR A 335 4.28 18.70 -0.78
CA TYR A 335 3.26 19.73 -0.95
C TYR A 335 2.80 20.31 0.40
N LYS A 336 2.54 19.44 1.38
CA LYS A 336 2.07 19.87 2.72
C LYS A 336 3.12 20.67 3.46
N VAL A 337 4.38 20.20 3.51
CA VAL A 337 5.46 20.91 4.22
C VAL A 337 5.94 22.17 3.50
N ALA A 338 5.64 22.31 2.21
CA ALA A 338 5.82 23.55 1.44
C ALA A 338 4.73 24.60 1.73
N GLY A 339 3.86 24.37 2.71
CA GLY A 339 2.75 25.27 3.02
C GLY A 339 1.60 25.20 2.00
N GLU A 340 1.43 24.06 1.34
CA GLU A 340 0.45 23.83 0.27
C GLU A 340 0.69 24.69 -0.98
N ASP A 341 1.94 25.07 -1.22
CA ASP A 341 2.37 25.82 -2.39
C ASP A 341 2.53 24.87 -3.59
N ALA A 342 1.54 24.88 -4.50
CA ALA A 342 1.52 24.05 -5.69
C ALA A 342 2.63 24.42 -6.70
N VAL A 343 3.02 25.70 -6.77
CA VAL A 343 4.10 26.16 -7.66
C VAL A 343 5.43 25.59 -7.16
N LYS A 344 5.70 25.77 -5.87
CA LYS A 344 6.92 25.25 -5.25
C LYS A 344 7.02 23.72 -5.37
N ASN A 345 5.92 23.01 -5.10
CA ASN A 345 5.87 21.57 -5.25
C ASN A 345 6.12 21.14 -6.71
N SER A 346 5.52 21.83 -7.67
CA SER A 346 5.72 21.58 -9.10
C SER A 346 7.17 21.76 -9.54
N GLU A 347 7.85 22.82 -9.06
CA GLU A 347 9.28 23.06 -9.29
C GLU A 347 10.15 21.88 -8.79
N LEU A 348 9.89 21.39 -7.55
CA LEU A 348 10.62 20.28 -6.96
C LEU A 348 10.39 18.97 -7.75
N MET A 349 9.13 18.68 -8.14
CA MET A 349 8.81 17.48 -8.92
C MET A 349 9.38 17.55 -10.35
N ASN A 350 9.41 18.71 -10.97
CA ASN A 350 10.07 18.92 -12.26
C ASN A 350 11.58 18.73 -12.15
N SER A 351 12.21 19.20 -11.07
CA SER A 351 13.63 18.95 -10.80
C SER A 351 13.92 17.45 -10.68
N LEU A 352 13.08 16.69 -9.92
CA LEU A 352 13.19 15.25 -9.82
C LEU A 352 13.11 14.55 -11.18
N THR A 353 12.24 15.03 -12.06
CA THR A 353 12.06 14.45 -13.40
C THR A 353 13.26 14.75 -14.30
N THR A 354 13.76 15.99 -14.30
CA THR A 354 14.78 16.47 -15.24
C THR A 354 16.21 16.18 -14.79
N THR A 355 16.49 16.34 -13.48
CA THR A 355 17.84 16.16 -12.93
C THR A 355 18.01 14.92 -12.07
N GLY A 356 16.90 14.28 -11.71
CA GLY A 356 16.88 13.10 -10.81
C GLY A 356 16.92 13.46 -9.33
N LYS A 357 16.91 14.75 -8.96
CA LYS A 357 16.99 15.17 -7.56
C LYS A 357 16.30 16.50 -7.30
N TYR A 358 15.98 16.77 -6.03
CA TYR A 358 15.59 18.06 -5.52
C TYR A 358 16.07 18.24 -4.07
N THR A 359 16.16 19.48 -3.62
CA THR A 359 16.44 19.82 -2.21
C THR A 359 15.35 20.74 -1.69
N ILE A 360 14.79 20.40 -0.53
CA ILE A 360 13.79 21.22 0.17
C ILE A 360 14.48 22.35 0.93
N THR A 361 13.72 23.40 1.27
CA THR A 361 14.25 24.51 2.08
C THR A 361 14.41 24.10 3.56
N ASP A 362 15.19 24.87 4.31
CA ASP A 362 15.35 24.64 5.76
C ASP A 362 14.02 24.75 6.51
N GLU A 363 13.12 25.65 6.08
CA GLU A 363 11.75 25.76 6.62
C GLU A 363 10.94 24.49 6.36
N MET A 364 10.95 24.00 5.13
CA MET A 364 10.28 22.73 4.80
C MET A 364 10.87 21.55 5.60
N LYS A 365 12.20 21.55 5.80
CA LYS A 365 12.85 20.52 6.61
C LYS A 365 12.42 20.61 8.08
N ALA A 366 12.28 21.80 8.63
CA ALA A 366 11.76 22.00 9.99
C ALA A 366 10.32 21.45 10.15
N ASN A 367 9.49 21.58 9.11
CA ASN A 367 8.13 21.03 9.08
C ASN A 367 8.07 19.49 9.00
N LEU A 368 9.21 18.80 8.84
CA LEU A 368 9.33 17.34 8.91
C LEU A 368 9.64 16.81 10.33
N ALA A 369 9.59 17.64 11.35
CA ALA A 369 9.96 17.28 12.73
C ALA A 369 9.16 16.10 13.33
N ASP A 370 8.00 15.78 12.78
CA ASP A 370 7.21 14.60 13.16
C ASP A 370 7.81 13.28 12.66
N PHE A 371 8.72 13.33 11.70
CA PHE A 371 9.31 12.16 11.07
C PHE A 371 10.71 11.87 11.63
N TYR A 372 11.01 10.59 11.74
CA TYR A 372 12.35 10.06 11.96
C TYR A 372 12.63 9.03 10.86
N GLY A 373 13.73 9.15 10.14
CA GLY A 373 14.15 8.19 9.12
C GLY A 373 15.32 7.35 9.59
N ASN A 374 15.30 6.05 9.31
CA ASN A 374 16.47 5.18 9.44
C ASN A 374 16.33 3.98 8.49
N TYR A 375 17.34 3.12 8.42
CA TYR A 375 17.34 1.97 7.51
C TYR A 375 17.92 0.73 8.17
N ALA A 376 17.60 -0.43 7.60
CA ALA A 376 18.23 -1.71 7.92
C ALA A 376 18.84 -2.33 6.67
N THR A 377 20.02 -2.89 6.81
CA THR A 377 20.69 -3.69 5.78
C THR A 377 20.07 -5.08 5.70
N GLU A 378 20.34 -5.81 4.60
CA GLU A 378 19.91 -7.21 4.46
C GLU A 378 20.40 -8.10 5.62
N ALA A 379 21.64 -7.90 6.07
CA ALA A 379 22.19 -8.63 7.21
C ALA A 379 21.43 -8.32 8.52
N GLU A 380 21.20 -7.04 8.81
CA GLU A 380 20.46 -6.62 10.01
C GLU A 380 19.00 -7.13 9.95
N THR A 381 18.40 -7.15 8.76
CA THR A 381 17.04 -7.69 8.54
C THR A 381 16.98 -9.18 8.87
N ALA A 382 17.93 -9.96 8.39
CA ALA A 382 18.00 -11.39 8.68
C ALA A 382 18.28 -11.67 10.18
N GLU A 383 19.19 -10.90 10.80
CA GLU A 383 19.47 -10.99 12.23
C GLU A 383 18.24 -10.65 13.08
N GLU A 384 17.44 -9.66 12.68
CA GLU A 384 16.22 -9.29 13.40
C GLU A 384 15.16 -10.38 13.33
N ILE A 385 14.90 -10.98 12.13
CA ILE A 385 13.99 -12.13 11.98
C ILE A 385 14.39 -13.25 12.94
N LYS A 386 15.67 -13.67 12.88
CA LYS A 386 16.18 -14.74 13.71
C LYS A 386 16.12 -14.39 15.19
N GLY A 387 16.59 -13.20 15.54
CA GLY A 387 16.69 -12.78 16.94
C GLY A 387 15.35 -12.69 17.64
N VAL A 388 14.32 -12.12 16.98
CA VAL A 388 12.96 -12.05 17.53
C VAL A 388 12.35 -13.45 17.64
N TYR A 389 12.50 -14.29 16.61
CA TYR A 389 12.04 -15.66 16.66
C TYR A 389 12.68 -16.45 17.83
N ASP A 390 14.00 -16.38 17.97
CA ASP A 390 14.71 -17.12 19.02
C ASP A 390 14.30 -16.70 20.44
N ARG A 391 13.93 -15.43 20.63
CA ARG A 391 13.54 -14.89 21.95
C ARG A 391 12.05 -15.07 22.27
N THR A 392 11.19 -15.01 21.27
CA THR A 392 9.74 -14.88 21.49
C THR A 392 8.90 -15.94 20.79
N GLY A 393 9.45 -16.61 19.78
CA GLY A 393 8.69 -17.47 18.85
C GLY A 393 7.88 -16.72 17.79
N TYR A 394 7.84 -15.39 17.83
CA TYR A 394 7.14 -14.60 16.81
C TYR A 394 7.94 -14.59 15.50
N ILE A 395 7.25 -14.91 14.41
CA ILE A 395 7.87 -14.92 13.07
C ILE A 395 7.28 -13.77 12.27
N MET A 396 8.13 -12.88 11.80
CA MET A 396 7.77 -11.74 10.96
C MET A 396 8.30 -11.89 9.53
N ASP A 397 7.68 -11.20 8.59
CA ASP A 397 8.18 -11.09 7.22
C ASP A 397 9.39 -10.13 7.14
N THR A 398 10.05 -10.13 5.99
CA THR A 398 11.26 -9.32 5.76
C THR A 398 11.00 -7.81 5.84
N HIS A 399 9.84 -7.33 5.40
CA HIS A 399 9.48 -5.90 5.48
C HIS A 399 9.24 -5.47 6.92
N THR A 400 8.50 -6.27 7.67
CA THR A 400 8.28 -6.05 9.11
C THR A 400 9.58 -6.09 9.88
N ALA A 401 10.51 -6.96 9.50
CA ALA A 401 11.84 -7.05 10.13
C ALA A 401 12.67 -5.78 9.91
N VAL A 402 12.62 -5.18 8.72
CA VAL A 402 13.22 -3.85 8.49
C VAL A 402 12.65 -2.81 9.45
N ALA A 403 11.31 -2.77 9.61
CA ALA A 403 10.67 -1.83 10.52
C ALA A 403 11.03 -2.10 11.99
N SER A 404 11.06 -3.36 12.40
CA SER A 404 11.47 -3.78 13.75
C SER A 404 12.91 -3.40 14.07
N CYS A 405 13.85 -3.63 13.14
CA CYS A 405 15.24 -3.22 13.29
C CYS A 405 15.37 -1.69 13.44
N VAL A 406 14.67 -0.93 12.58
CA VAL A 406 14.66 0.54 12.64
C VAL A 406 14.01 1.04 13.93
N TYR A 407 12.97 0.39 14.44
CA TYR A 407 12.39 0.68 15.76
C TYR A 407 13.44 0.57 16.86
N ARG A 408 14.23 -0.51 16.88
CA ARG A 408 15.31 -0.67 17.90
C ARG A 408 16.35 0.44 17.80
N LYS A 409 16.72 0.84 16.58
CA LYS A 409 17.63 1.98 16.35
C LYS A 409 17.02 3.28 16.88
N TYR A 410 15.73 3.53 16.57
CA TYR A 410 15.00 4.71 17.07
C TYR A 410 14.99 4.78 18.61
N ILE A 411 14.66 3.69 19.29
CA ILE A 411 14.65 3.65 20.75
C ILE A 411 16.07 3.83 21.32
N ALA A 412 17.09 3.26 20.68
CA ALA A 412 18.47 3.43 21.09
C ALA A 412 18.92 4.90 21.00
N ASP A 413 18.50 5.62 19.95
CA ASP A 413 18.86 7.02 19.70
C ASP A 413 18.06 7.98 20.58
N SER A 414 16.74 7.83 20.63
CA SER A 414 15.84 8.79 21.27
C SER A 414 15.62 8.57 22.76
N LYS A 415 15.74 7.32 23.23
CA LYS A 415 15.29 6.88 24.58
C LYS A 415 13.79 7.13 24.81
N ASP A 416 13.01 7.20 23.75
CA ASP A 416 11.57 7.40 23.78
C ASP A 416 10.90 6.17 24.40
N ASP A 417 9.96 6.37 25.32
CA ASP A 417 9.21 5.33 26.03
C ASP A 417 7.71 5.32 25.65
N ASN A 418 7.32 6.08 24.63
CA ASN A 418 5.97 6.04 24.12
C ASN A 418 5.61 4.64 23.59
N VAL A 419 4.35 4.24 23.80
CA VAL A 419 3.80 3.06 23.14
C VAL A 419 4.06 3.13 21.64
N THR A 420 4.57 2.06 21.06
CA THR A 420 4.94 2.04 19.65
C THR A 420 4.17 0.96 18.90
N VAL A 421 3.55 1.36 17.79
CA VAL A 421 2.90 0.48 16.83
C VAL A 421 3.79 0.32 15.61
N ILE A 422 4.11 -0.93 15.25
CA ILE A 422 4.88 -1.29 14.06
C ILE A 422 3.91 -1.86 13.01
N ALA A 423 3.85 -1.26 11.83
CA ALA A 423 3.03 -1.79 10.75
C ALA A 423 3.64 -3.10 10.23
N SER A 424 2.99 -4.22 10.49
CA SER A 424 3.35 -5.55 9.98
C SER A 424 2.64 -5.78 8.66
N THR A 425 3.38 -5.59 7.55
CA THR A 425 2.80 -5.33 6.23
C THR A 425 2.63 -6.55 5.36
N ALA A 426 3.21 -7.69 5.72
CA ALA A 426 3.01 -8.95 5.02
C ALA A 426 3.12 -10.14 5.96
N SER A 427 2.44 -11.22 5.60
CA SER A 427 2.59 -12.50 6.28
C SER A 427 3.97 -13.11 5.97
N PRO A 428 4.63 -13.75 6.94
CA PRO A 428 5.88 -14.48 6.69
C PRO A 428 5.71 -15.58 5.64
N PHE A 429 4.53 -16.12 5.46
CA PHE A 429 4.23 -17.11 4.42
C PHE A 429 4.34 -16.57 2.99
N LYS A 430 4.33 -15.27 2.78
CA LYS A 430 4.52 -14.66 1.47
C LYS A 430 5.99 -14.63 1.03
N PHE A 431 6.88 -14.55 2.00
CA PHE A 431 8.33 -14.51 1.82
C PHE A 431 9.02 -15.68 2.52
N THR A 432 8.38 -16.83 2.52
CA THR A 432 8.73 -18.02 3.32
C THR A 432 10.21 -18.36 3.18
N ARG A 433 10.76 -18.39 1.95
CA ARG A 433 12.18 -18.75 1.72
C ARG A 433 13.14 -17.79 2.43
N SER A 434 12.95 -16.50 2.27
CA SER A 434 13.81 -15.49 2.91
C SER A 434 13.70 -15.55 4.43
N VAL A 435 12.49 -15.69 4.95
CA VAL A 435 12.24 -15.81 6.40
C VAL A 435 12.88 -17.07 6.98
N MET A 436 12.66 -18.22 6.35
CA MET A 436 13.19 -19.49 6.83
C MET A 436 14.73 -19.54 6.76
N ASN A 437 15.32 -19.03 5.69
CA ASN A 437 16.77 -18.95 5.55
C ASN A 437 17.40 -18.00 6.58
N ALA A 438 16.70 -16.93 6.96
CA ALA A 438 17.15 -16.04 8.04
C ALA A 438 17.14 -16.75 9.40
N ILE A 439 16.13 -17.59 9.67
CA ILE A 439 16.03 -18.37 10.91
C ILE A 439 17.15 -19.43 10.98
N ASP A 440 17.31 -20.23 9.91
CA ASP A 440 18.33 -21.28 9.85
C ASP A 440 18.70 -21.61 8.38
N PRO A 441 19.97 -21.47 7.98
CA PRO A 441 20.42 -21.80 6.61
C PRO A 441 20.15 -23.24 6.15
N LYS A 442 19.87 -24.17 7.06
CA LYS A 442 19.52 -25.57 6.71
C LYS A 442 18.29 -25.65 5.79
N TYR A 443 17.43 -24.65 5.82
CA TYR A 443 16.20 -24.60 5.06
C TYR A 443 16.40 -24.24 3.56
N ASP A 444 17.58 -23.78 3.16
CA ASP A 444 17.85 -23.28 1.80
C ASP A 444 17.57 -24.34 0.69
N SER A 445 17.81 -25.60 0.99
CA SER A 445 17.61 -26.72 0.04
C SER A 445 16.17 -27.22 -0.11
N MET A 446 15.24 -26.74 0.73
CA MET A 446 13.85 -27.20 0.73
C MET A 446 13.03 -26.53 -0.37
N GLY A 447 12.00 -27.24 -0.86
CA GLY A 447 11.01 -26.69 -1.79
C GLY A 447 10.11 -25.63 -1.15
N ASP A 448 9.54 -24.71 -1.94
CA ASP A 448 8.78 -23.58 -1.40
C ASP A 448 7.57 -24.01 -0.54
N PHE A 449 6.82 -25.05 -0.94
CA PHE A 449 5.70 -25.54 -0.15
C PHE A 449 6.12 -26.41 1.04
N GLU A 450 7.29 -27.06 0.98
CA GLU A 450 7.89 -27.71 2.14
C GLU A 450 8.30 -26.68 3.20
N LEU A 451 8.86 -25.54 2.75
CA LEU A 451 9.16 -24.39 3.62
C LEU A 451 7.90 -23.81 4.27
N VAL A 452 6.78 -23.73 3.53
CA VAL A 452 5.48 -23.32 4.09
C VAL A 452 5.05 -24.24 5.24
N ASP A 453 5.13 -25.55 5.03
CA ASP A 453 4.76 -26.53 6.05
C ASP A 453 5.68 -26.46 7.28
N GLU A 454 6.98 -26.29 7.07
CA GLU A 454 7.94 -26.16 8.17
C GLU A 454 7.79 -24.82 8.91
N LEU A 455 7.51 -23.70 8.20
CA LEU A 455 7.20 -22.42 8.82
C LEU A 455 5.98 -22.51 9.73
N SER A 456 4.91 -23.15 9.25
CA SER A 456 3.71 -23.41 10.04
C SER A 456 4.02 -24.19 11.33
N LYS A 457 4.86 -25.18 11.22
CA LYS A 457 5.26 -26.04 12.34
C LYS A 457 6.11 -25.30 13.37
N ILE A 458 7.17 -24.60 12.96
CA ILE A 458 8.07 -23.90 13.89
C ILE A 458 7.42 -22.68 14.53
N GLY A 459 6.53 -21.98 13.80
CA GLY A 459 5.79 -20.83 14.29
C GLY A 459 4.52 -21.17 15.06
N ASN A 460 4.10 -22.44 15.02
CA ASN A 460 2.80 -22.89 15.53
C ASN A 460 1.64 -22.03 15.01
N VAL A 461 1.70 -21.65 13.75
CA VAL A 461 0.70 -20.81 13.05
C VAL A 461 0.09 -21.58 11.90
N LYS A 462 -1.21 -21.40 11.68
CA LYS A 462 -1.91 -22.05 10.57
C LYS A 462 -1.43 -21.48 9.24
N VAL A 463 -1.23 -22.34 8.24
CA VAL A 463 -1.00 -21.88 6.86
C VAL A 463 -2.21 -21.07 6.40
N PRO A 464 -2.03 -19.83 5.89
CA PRO A 464 -3.14 -19.03 5.40
C PRO A 464 -3.87 -19.70 4.23
N ASN A 465 -5.19 -19.52 4.16
CA ASN A 465 -6.00 -20.07 3.07
C ASN A 465 -5.48 -19.60 1.69
N ALA A 466 -4.98 -18.38 1.59
CA ALA A 466 -4.37 -17.84 0.38
C ALA A 466 -3.18 -18.66 -0.15
N ILE A 467 -2.49 -19.39 0.70
CA ILE A 467 -1.39 -20.28 0.33
C ILE A 467 -1.90 -21.70 0.07
N GLU A 468 -2.80 -22.22 0.93
CA GLU A 468 -3.37 -23.56 0.74
C GLU A 468 -4.14 -23.67 -0.59
N GLU A 469 -4.93 -22.66 -0.93
CA GLU A 469 -5.71 -22.63 -2.18
C GLU A 469 -4.84 -22.73 -3.43
N ILE A 470 -3.65 -22.12 -3.43
CA ILE A 470 -2.77 -22.14 -4.60
C ILE A 470 -1.92 -23.40 -4.69
N ARG A 471 -1.74 -24.15 -3.60
CA ARG A 471 -0.86 -25.34 -3.54
C ARG A 471 -1.12 -26.30 -4.71
N ASN A 472 -2.39 -26.62 -4.94
CA ASN A 472 -2.83 -27.56 -5.98
C ASN A 472 -3.71 -26.90 -7.05
N ALA A 473 -3.77 -25.56 -7.08
CA ALA A 473 -4.61 -24.84 -8.03
C ALA A 473 -4.11 -25.01 -9.47
N LYS A 474 -5.08 -25.16 -10.39
CA LYS A 474 -4.77 -25.19 -11.83
C LYS A 474 -4.42 -23.77 -12.32
N VAL A 475 -3.40 -23.70 -13.16
CA VAL A 475 -3.08 -22.47 -13.91
C VAL A 475 -4.27 -22.10 -14.79
N ARG A 476 -4.78 -20.87 -14.62
CA ARG A 476 -5.91 -20.30 -15.38
C ARG A 476 -5.43 -19.30 -16.42
N HIS A 477 -4.32 -18.64 -16.15
CA HIS A 477 -3.74 -17.60 -17.00
C HIS A 477 -2.38 -18.09 -17.52
N ASN A 478 -2.31 -18.33 -18.81
CA ASN A 478 -1.10 -18.76 -19.52
C ASN A 478 -0.87 -17.85 -20.73
N ASN A 479 -0.97 -16.53 -20.51
CA ASN A 479 -0.76 -15.56 -21.58
C ASN A 479 0.65 -15.00 -21.48
N HIS A 480 1.32 -14.91 -22.62
CA HIS A 480 2.65 -14.36 -22.78
C HIS A 480 2.63 -13.35 -23.94
N CYS A 481 3.44 -12.31 -23.85
CA CYS A 481 3.68 -11.39 -24.96
C CYS A 481 5.05 -10.73 -24.82
N ALA A 482 5.56 -10.18 -25.91
CA ALA A 482 6.67 -9.26 -25.88
C ALA A 482 6.21 -7.90 -25.31
N ALA A 483 7.16 -7.06 -24.84
CA ALA A 483 6.83 -5.78 -24.24
C ALA A 483 6.13 -4.81 -25.21
N ASP A 484 6.41 -4.91 -26.51
CA ASP A 484 5.79 -4.12 -27.58
C ASP A 484 4.42 -4.65 -28.05
N GLU A 485 4.02 -5.86 -27.63
CA GLU A 485 2.74 -6.48 -27.96
C GLU A 485 1.66 -6.26 -26.87
N MET A 486 1.98 -5.53 -25.80
CA MET A 486 1.07 -5.35 -24.63
C MET A 486 -0.25 -4.69 -25.03
N GLU A 487 -0.26 -3.72 -25.95
CA GLU A 487 -1.49 -3.07 -26.43
C GLU A 487 -2.39 -4.06 -27.18
N ASP A 488 -1.83 -4.88 -28.05
CA ASP A 488 -2.57 -5.86 -28.84
C ASP A 488 -3.27 -6.89 -27.93
N ILE A 489 -2.58 -7.32 -26.88
CA ILE A 489 -3.17 -8.28 -25.93
C ILE A 489 -4.29 -7.66 -25.08
N VAL A 490 -4.19 -6.37 -24.76
CA VAL A 490 -5.29 -5.61 -24.10
C VAL A 490 -6.50 -5.59 -25.02
N LYS A 491 -6.34 -5.22 -26.29
CA LYS A 491 -7.42 -5.22 -27.29
C LYS A 491 -8.03 -6.62 -27.44
N LYS A 492 -7.22 -7.65 -27.51
CA LYS A 492 -7.67 -9.05 -27.61
C LYS A 492 -8.56 -9.47 -26.44
N PHE A 493 -8.33 -8.98 -25.22
CA PHE A 493 -9.15 -9.32 -24.06
C PHE A 493 -10.46 -8.55 -24.01
N LEU A 494 -10.48 -7.31 -24.48
CA LEU A 494 -11.59 -6.40 -24.29
C LEU A 494 -12.56 -6.34 -25.50
N PHE A 495 -12.04 -6.50 -26.71
CA PHE A 495 -12.85 -6.39 -27.96
C PHE A 495 -13.29 -7.76 -28.50
N LYS A 496 -13.62 -8.68 -27.60
CA LYS A 496 -14.15 -10.01 -27.99
C LYS A 496 -15.59 -9.96 -28.43
#